data_e97e1be74d810145831998cb54680e05
#
_entry.id   e97e1be74d810145831998cb54680e05
#
_cell.length_a   1.000
_cell.length_b   1.000
_cell.length_c   1.000
_cell.angle_alpha   90.00
_cell.angle_beta   90.00
_cell.angle_gamma   90.00
#
_symmetry.space_group_name_H-M   'P 1'
#
loop_
_entity.id
_entity.type
_entity.pdbx_description
1 polymer ?
#
loop_
_entity_poly.entity_id
_entity_poly.type
_entity_poly.pdbx_seq_one_letter_code
_entity_poly.pdbx_strand_id
1 'polypeptide(L)'
;MSNSRPLAYDRVNLFGPIPVNLLAAGDADLLVLNDQDTKFFPTSIVLETAYARGTTATDPIVIVDNGTTGENITSSLTITDALDNQGRYNPLAFVANPFVITGSRKLRLLKSTVGLGQATATRSRTSGVATIVTAAAHGFTTGDTITIASMTDSSFNDVQAEVTVVDSTTFTYANAGANVASGADTAGRVGALYVNAYVVGIYY
;
A
#
# COMPACT_ATOMS: atom_id res chain seq x y z
N MET A 1 46.27 16.93 -19.69
CA MET A 1 45.31 16.08 -20.43
C MET A 1 44.13 15.84 -19.48
N SER A 2 43.04 16.53 -19.73
CA SER A 2 41.84 16.39 -18.93
C SER A 2 41.21 15.02 -19.23
N ASN A 3 41.21 14.15 -18.25
CA ASN A 3 40.55 12.86 -18.33
C ASN A 3 39.04 13.09 -18.10
N SER A 4 38.35 13.58 -19.13
CA SER A 4 36.90 13.63 -19.11
C SER A 4 36.40 12.18 -19.13
N ARG A 5 36.13 11.60 -17.95
CA ARG A 5 35.31 10.41 -17.86
C ARG A 5 34.00 10.75 -18.57
N PRO A 6 33.56 9.97 -19.55
CA PRO A 6 32.22 10.15 -20.06
C PRO A 6 31.28 9.96 -18.87
N LEU A 7 30.48 10.98 -18.61
CA LEU A 7 29.44 10.92 -17.60
C LEU A 7 28.49 9.79 -18.02
N ALA A 8 28.60 8.66 -17.34
CA ALA A 8 27.70 7.50 -17.53
C ALA A 8 26.27 7.76 -16.98
N TYR A 9 25.86 9.04 -16.93
CA TYR A 9 24.78 9.54 -16.11
C TYR A 9 23.49 9.89 -16.88
N ASP A 10 23.40 9.54 -18.16
CA ASP A 10 22.21 9.84 -18.98
C ASP A 10 21.27 8.63 -19.15
N ARG A 11 21.32 7.64 -18.26
CA ARG A 11 20.40 6.51 -18.37
C ARG A 11 19.17 6.78 -17.53
N VAL A 12 18.04 6.86 -18.20
CA VAL A 12 16.73 6.78 -17.55
C VAL A 12 16.58 5.39 -16.95
N ASN A 13 16.32 5.33 -15.65
CA ASN A 13 16.11 4.09 -14.92
C ASN A 13 14.64 3.97 -14.54
N LEU A 14 14.08 2.77 -14.69
CA LEU A 14 12.75 2.41 -14.24
C LEU A 14 12.87 1.46 -13.04
N PHE A 15 12.22 1.83 -11.94
CA PHE A 15 12.06 1.00 -10.75
C PHE A 15 10.60 0.63 -10.59
N GLY A 16 10.33 -0.62 -10.33
CA GLY A 16 8.98 -1.16 -10.16
C GLY A 16 8.74 -2.42 -10.99
N PRO A 17 7.60 -3.07 -10.82
CA PRO A 17 6.54 -2.69 -9.87
C PRO A 17 6.95 -2.83 -8.41
N ILE A 18 6.63 -1.83 -7.60
CA ILE A 18 6.80 -1.86 -6.14
C ILE A 18 5.41 -1.98 -5.54
N PRO A 19 5.02 -3.13 -4.98
CA PRO A 19 3.68 -3.31 -4.45
C PRO A 19 3.51 -2.53 -3.13
N VAL A 20 2.45 -1.76 -3.04
CA VAL A 20 2.10 -0.99 -1.84
C VAL A 20 0.68 -1.30 -1.44
N ASN A 21 0.51 -1.73 -0.19
CA ASN A 21 -0.80 -1.95 0.42
C ASN A 21 -1.33 -0.63 0.99
N LEU A 22 -2.43 -0.12 0.44
CA LEU A 22 -3.02 1.15 0.86
C LEU A 22 -4.02 1.02 2.02
N LEU A 23 -4.35 -0.20 2.45
CA LEU A 23 -5.19 -0.44 3.64
C LEU A 23 -4.35 -0.66 4.91
N ALA A 24 -3.08 -1.00 4.78
CA ALA A 24 -2.17 -1.13 5.92
C ALA A 24 -1.61 0.23 6.33
N ALA A 25 -1.50 0.47 7.63
CA ALA A 25 -0.80 1.64 8.15
C ALA A 25 0.71 1.59 7.83
N GLY A 26 1.35 2.75 7.86
CA GLY A 26 2.78 2.91 7.61
C GLY A 26 3.11 3.32 6.17
N ASP A 27 4.28 3.90 6.01
CA ASP A 27 4.79 4.40 4.73
C ASP A 27 5.48 3.28 3.96
N ALA A 28 5.68 3.46 2.66
CA ALA A 28 6.40 2.53 1.81
C ALA A 28 7.62 3.19 1.17
N ASP A 29 8.81 2.60 1.34
CA ASP A 29 10.01 3.03 0.63
C ASP A 29 9.90 2.62 -0.85
N LEU A 30 9.86 3.59 -1.76
CA LEU A 30 9.82 3.37 -3.22
C LEU A 30 11.24 3.22 -3.80
N LEU A 31 12.21 3.89 -3.18
CA LEU A 31 13.60 3.83 -3.58
C LEU A 31 14.46 4.14 -2.36
N VAL A 32 15.55 3.38 -2.19
CA VAL A 32 16.59 3.64 -1.19
C VAL A 32 17.92 3.71 -1.90
N LEU A 33 18.65 4.82 -1.72
CA LEU A 33 20.00 4.99 -2.25
C LEU A 33 21.02 4.50 -1.22
N ASN A 34 21.79 3.49 -1.57
CA ASN A 34 22.77 2.87 -0.66
C ASN A 34 24.14 3.59 -0.64
N ASP A 35 24.41 4.42 -1.64
CA ASP A 35 25.67 5.16 -1.77
C ASP A 35 25.47 6.64 -1.43
N GLN A 36 26.39 7.22 -0.62
CA GLN A 36 26.30 8.61 -0.16
C GLN A 36 26.55 9.63 -1.28
N ASP A 37 27.27 9.24 -2.29
CA ASP A 37 27.64 10.13 -3.41
C ASP A 37 26.64 10.06 -4.56
N THR A 38 25.75 9.06 -4.56
CA THR A 38 24.74 8.91 -5.59
C THR A 38 23.55 9.82 -5.33
N LYS A 39 23.19 10.59 -6.32
CA LYS A 39 21.98 11.41 -6.35
C LYS A 39 21.03 10.85 -7.38
N PHE A 40 19.74 10.95 -7.11
CA PHE A 40 18.70 10.50 -8.01
C PHE A 40 17.69 11.62 -8.26
N PHE A 41 17.32 11.77 -9.50
CA PHE A 41 16.38 12.77 -9.97
C PHE A 41 15.14 12.06 -10.52
N PRO A 42 14.04 12.00 -9.79
CA PRO A 42 12.80 11.40 -10.28
C PRO A 42 12.19 12.28 -11.37
N THR A 43 11.89 11.69 -12.51
CA THR A 43 11.24 12.37 -13.64
C THR A 43 9.77 11.98 -13.77
N SER A 44 9.39 10.82 -13.25
CA SER A 44 8.01 10.37 -13.20
C SER A 44 7.80 9.39 -12.05
N ILE A 45 6.65 9.49 -11.40
CA ILE A 45 6.16 8.52 -10.42
C ILE A 45 4.72 8.20 -10.81
N VAL A 46 4.43 6.92 -11.00
CA VAL A 46 3.11 6.45 -11.42
C VAL A 46 2.64 5.34 -10.48
N LEU A 47 1.38 5.41 -10.08
CA LEU A 47 0.73 4.35 -9.32
C LEU A 47 -0.30 3.64 -10.20
N GLU A 48 -0.15 2.34 -10.36
CA GLU A 48 -1.12 1.47 -11.01
C GLU A 48 -1.98 0.81 -9.94
N THR A 49 -3.30 0.91 -10.02
CA THR A 49 -4.19 0.16 -9.15
C THR A 49 -4.18 -1.31 -9.57
N ALA A 50 -3.41 -2.12 -8.84
CA ALA A 50 -3.19 -3.51 -9.19
C ALA A 50 -4.35 -4.41 -8.76
N TYR A 51 -4.92 -4.16 -7.58
CA TYR A 51 -5.96 -5.00 -7.01
C TYR A 51 -6.78 -4.24 -5.96
N ALA A 52 -8.11 -4.40 -6.01
CA ALA A 52 -9.02 -3.85 -5.01
C ALA A 52 -10.21 -4.80 -4.75
N ARG A 53 -10.54 -5.03 -3.47
CA ARG A 53 -11.69 -5.82 -3.01
C ARG A 53 -12.13 -5.33 -1.62
N GLY A 54 -13.44 -5.37 -1.38
CA GLY A 54 -14.01 -5.07 -0.07
C GLY A 54 -13.69 -3.67 0.45
N THR A 55 -13.46 -2.71 -0.44
CA THR A 55 -13.18 -1.33 -0.05
C THR A 55 -14.47 -0.56 0.15
N THR A 56 -14.48 0.35 1.09
CA THR A 56 -15.60 1.26 1.37
C THR A 56 -15.18 2.71 1.14
N ALA A 57 -16.14 3.60 1.33
CA ALA A 57 -16.18 5.00 0.93
C ALA A 57 -15.00 5.94 1.34
N THR A 58 -13.91 5.45 1.93
CA THR A 58 -12.78 6.31 2.23
C THR A 58 -11.63 5.99 1.28
N ASP A 59 -11.44 6.87 0.33
CA ASP A 59 -10.33 6.76 -0.61
C ASP A 59 -9.00 7.08 0.07
N PRO A 60 -7.96 6.27 -0.11
CA PRO A 60 -6.65 6.59 0.42
C PRO A 60 -6.06 7.81 -0.28
N ILE A 61 -5.39 8.65 0.49
CA ILE A 61 -4.64 9.78 -0.03
C ILE A 61 -3.16 9.49 0.13
N VAL A 62 -2.42 9.57 -0.95
CA VAL A 62 -0.99 9.32 -0.99
C VAL A 62 -0.21 10.55 -1.44
N ILE A 63 1.02 10.67 -0.97
CA ILE A 63 1.97 11.70 -1.34
C ILE A 63 3.37 11.09 -1.32
N VAL A 64 4.28 11.57 -2.15
CA VAL A 64 5.67 11.12 -2.11
C VAL A 64 6.57 12.21 -1.54
N ASP A 65 7.43 11.84 -0.60
CA ASP A 65 8.47 12.69 -0.04
C ASP A 65 9.89 12.13 -0.29
N ASN A 66 10.90 12.89 0.07
CA ASN A 66 12.31 12.51 -0.03
C ASN A 66 12.82 11.72 1.19
N GLY A 67 11.91 11.16 2.00
CA GLY A 67 12.22 10.46 3.24
C GLY A 67 12.37 11.38 4.45
N THR A 68 12.25 12.70 4.28
CA THR A 68 12.19 13.69 5.37
C THR A 68 10.75 14.16 5.52
N THR A 69 10.20 14.04 6.72
CA THR A 69 8.81 14.43 6.99
C THR A 69 8.59 15.92 6.66
N GLY A 70 7.60 16.18 5.81
CA GLY A 70 7.24 17.53 5.35
C GLY A 70 7.94 17.99 4.08
N GLU A 71 8.93 17.26 3.57
CA GLU A 71 9.59 17.55 2.30
C GLU A 71 8.93 16.78 1.15
N ASN A 72 7.66 17.10 0.88
CA ASN A 72 6.89 16.47 -0.18
C ASN A 72 7.43 16.86 -1.56
N ILE A 73 7.63 15.87 -2.42
CA ILE A 73 8.07 16.07 -3.80
C ILE A 73 6.92 15.97 -4.81
N THR A 74 5.78 15.42 -4.39
CA THR A 74 4.57 15.39 -5.22
C THR A 74 3.41 16.10 -4.50
N SER A 75 2.38 16.50 -5.25
CA SER A 75 1.09 16.80 -4.68
C SER A 75 0.43 15.53 -4.13
N SER A 76 -0.55 15.70 -3.24
CA SER A 76 -1.38 14.57 -2.81
C SER A 76 -2.22 14.04 -3.97
N LEU A 77 -2.37 12.72 -4.02
CA LEU A 77 -3.23 12.03 -4.96
C LEU A 77 -4.24 11.20 -4.17
N THR A 78 -5.52 11.41 -4.45
CA THR A 78 -6.60 10.56 -3.95
C THR A 78 -6.78 9.38 -4.89
N ILE A 79 -6.69 8.16 -4.38
CA ILE A 79 -6.96 6.94 -5.14
C ILE A 79 -8.45 6.66 -5.03
N THR A 80 -9.22 7.29 -5.92
CA THR A 80 -10.67 7.18 -5.94
C THR A 80 -11.10 5.87 -6.57
N ASP A 81 -12.15 5.29 -6.00
CA ASP A 81 -12.96 4.19 -6.56
C ASP A 81 -12.11 3.03 -7.10
N ALA A 82 -11.35 2.43 -6.17
CA ALA A 82 -10.36 1.43 -6.50
C ALA A 82 -10.94 0.17 -7.19
N LEU A 83 -12.23 -0.13 -7.00
CA LEU A 83 -12.88 -1.28 -7.64
C LEU A 83 -13.05 -1.08 -9.15
N ASP A 84 -13.39 0.13 -9.59
CA ASP A 84 -13.58 0.46 -11.00
C ASP A 84 -12.28 0.85 -11.71
N ASN A 85 -11.18 0.98 -10.96
CA ASN A 85 -9.91 1.51 -11.44
C ASN A 85 -8.77 0.48 -11.50
N GLN A 86 -9.06 -0.82 -11.49
CA GLN A 86 -8.03 -1.85 -11.67
C GLN A 86 -7.32 -1.67 -13.03
N GLY A 87 -5.98 -1.71 -13.01
CA GLY A 87 -5.17 -1.47 -14.20
C GLY A 87 -5.05 -0.01 -14.62
N ARG A 88 -5.59 0.93 -13.85
CA ARG A 88 -5.48 2.35 -14.14
C ARG A 88 -4.17 2.92 -13.62
N TYR A 89 -3.51 3.70 -14.46
CA TYR A 89 -2.28 4.41 -14.13
C TYR A 89 -2.59 5.82 -13.64
N ASN A 90 -2.14 6.14 -12.44
CA ASN A 90 -2.32 7.43 -11.79
C ASN A 90 -0.95 8.12 -11.65
N PRO A 91 -0.59 9.06 -12.52
CA PRO A 91 0.66 9.80 -12.40
C PRO A 91 0.58 10.78 -11.23
N LEU A 92 1.67 10.85 -10.43
CA LEU A 92 1.81 11.86 -9.40
C LEU A 92 2.43 13.14 -9.98
N ALA A 93 1.81 14.27 -9.72
CA ALA A 93 2.32 15.57 -10.14
C ALA A 93 3.37 16.10 -9.15
N PHE A 94 4.54 16.51 -9.65
CA PHE A 94 5.56 17.17 -8.83
C PHE A 94 5.11 18.58 -8.41
N VAL A 95 5.34 18.94 -7.13
CA VAL A 95 4.89 20.23 -6.56
C VAL A 95 5.85 21.39 -6.81
N ALA A 96 7.13 21.08 -7.12
CA ALA A 96 8.16 22.08 -7.40
C ALA A 96 9.25 21.46 -8.28
N ASN A 97 10.26 22.25 -8.59
CA ASN A 97 11.41 21.81 -9.39
C ASN A 97 11.89 20.40 -9.02
N PRO A 98 12.35 19.65 -10.02
CA PRO A 98 12.79 18.27 -9.86
C PRO A 98 13.81 18.16 -8.73
N PHE A 99 13.54 17.27 -7.80
CA PHE A 99 14.37 17.08 -6.61
C PHE A 99 15.50 16.09 -6.89
N VAL A 100 16.69 16.49 -6.52
CA VAL A 100 17.80 15.55 -6.33
C VAL A 100 17.62 14.97 -4.93
N ILE A 101 17.45 13.64 -4.82
CA ILE A 101 17.39 13.01 -3.51
C ILE A 101 18.74 13.13 -2.83
N THR A 102 18.82 14.00 -1.82
CA THR A 102 19.97 14.20 -0.95
C THR A 102 19.52 14.00 0.49
N GLY A 103 20.42 13.73 1.38
CA GLY A 103 20.10 13.64 2.80
C GLY A 103 19.57 12.27 3.24
N SER A 104 18.25 12.09 3.36
CA SER A 104 17.66 10.82 3.82
C SER A 104 17.79 9.66 2.84
N ARG A 105 18.07 9.97 1.57
CA ARG A 105 18.41 8.99 0.52
C ARG A 105 17.29 8.00 0.19
N LYS A 106 16.05 8.44 0.37
CA LYS A 106 14.85 7.65 0.11
C LYS A 106 13.84 8.42 -0.73
N LEU A 107 13.11 7.73 -1.56
CA LEU A 107 11.77 8.13 -1.98
C LEU A 107 10.78 7.31 -1.19
N ARG A 108 9.85 7.97 -0.53
CA ARG A 108 8.89 7.33 0.34
C ARG A 108 7.48 7.75 -0.04
N LEU A 109 6.61 6.76 -0.21
CA LEU A 109 5.18 6.98 -0.37
C LEU A 109 4.54 7.03 1.02
N LEU A 110 4.04 8.21 1.36
CA LEU A 110 3.28 8.46 2.58
C LEU A 110 1.80 8.19 2.30
N LYS A 111 1.15 7.53 3.23
CA LYS A 111 -0.30 7.34 3.25
C LYS A 111 -0.90 8.31 4.26
N SER A 112 -1.29 9.50 3.81
CA SER A 112 -1.90 10.51 4.69
C SER A 112 -3.31 10.12 5.14
N THR A 113 -4.00 9.34 4.32
CA THR A 113 -5.24 8.66 4.68
C THR A 113 -5.15 7.22 4.19
N VAL A 114 -5.39 6.28 5.09
CA VAL A 114 -5.47 4.86 4.76
C VAL A 114 -6.88 4.56 4.28
N GLY A 115 -7.02 3.84 3.19
CA GLY A 115 -8.31 3.36 2.73
C GLY A 115 -8.99 2.49 3.81
N LEU A 116 -10.28 2.62 3.96
CA LEU A 116 -11.04 1.76 4.87
C LEU A 116 -11.58 0.55 4.12
N GLY A 117 -11.28 -0.63 4.65
CA GLY A 117 -11.92 -1.87 4.22
C GLY A 117 -13.36 -1.98 4.75
N GLN A 118 -14.05 -3.05 4.32
CA GLN A 118 -15.37 -3.42 4.83
C GLN A 118 -15.33 -3.60 6.35
N ALA A 119 -16.33 -3.07 7.05
CA ALA A 119 -16.45 -3.22 8.50
C ALA A 119 -16.73 -4.68 8.88
N THR A 120 -16.12 -5.14 9.96
CA THR A 120 -16.44 -6.41 10.57
C THR A 120 -17.68 -6.32 11.50
N ALA A 121 -18.30 -7.43 11.79
CA ALA A 121 -19.40 -7.56 12.74
C ALA A 121 -19.00 -8.45 13.91
N THR A 122 -18.48 -9.64 13.63
CA THR A 122 -18.01 -10.59 14.64
C THR A 122 -16.73 -11.27 14.22
N ARG A 123 -16.04 -11.84 15.23
CA ARG A 123 -14.87 -12.68 15.04
C ARG A 123 -14.89 -13.90 15.96
N SER A 124 -14.23 -14.97 15.53
CA SER A 124 -13.92 -16.12 16.37
C SER A 124 -12.67 -16.81 15.87
N ARG A 125 -12.07 -17.65 16.70
CA ARG A 125 -10.93 -18.51 16.31
C ARG A 125 -11.04 -19.87 16.93
N THR A 126 -10.86 -20.91 16.13
CA THR A 126 -10.85 -22.30 16.58
C THR A 126 -9.76 -23.07 15.85
N SER A 127 -8.90 -23.77 16.59
CA SER A 127 -7.84 -24.63 16.03
C SER A 127 -6.95 -23.94 14.98
N GLY A 128 -6.58 -22.68 15.24
CA GLY A 128 -5.69 -21.94 14.34
C GLY A 128 -6.35 -21.38 13.07
N VAL A 129 -7.69 -21.40 13.01
CA VAL A 129 -8.48 -20.81 11.94
C VAL A 129 -9.35 -19.72 12.52
N ALA A 130 -9.20 -18.50 12.03
CA ALA A 130 -10.08 -17.39 12.33
C ALA A 130 -11.29 -17.39 11.40
N THR A 131 -12.45 -17.03 11.94
CA THR A 131 -13.68 -16.74 11.21
C THR A 131 -14.05 -15.29 11.43
N ILE A 132 -14.24 -14.56 10.36
CA ILE A 132 -14.70 -13.16 10.38
C ILE A 132 -16.05 -13.08 9.69
N VAL A 133 -16.98 -12.35 10.31
CA VAL A 133 -18.24 -11.94 9.69
C VAL A 133 -18.16 -10.44 9.48
N THR A 134 -18.48 -10.00 8.27
CA THR A 134 -18.52 -8.57 7.90
C THR A 134 -19.93 -7.99 8.08
N ALA A 135 -20.00 -6.67 8.25
CA ALA A 135 -21.27 -5.97 8.45
C ALA A 135 -22.16 -5.95 7.20
N ALA A 136 -21.56 -6.11 6.01
CA ALA A 136 -22.23 -6.23 4.72
C ALA A 136 -21.43 -7.17 3.83
N ALA A 137 -21.91 -7.49 2.63
CA ALA A 137 -21.22 -8.36 1.68
C ALA A 137 -19.82 -7.85 1.36
N HIS A 138 -18.81 -8.73 1.51
CA HIS A 138 -17.39 -8.36 1.37
C HIS A 138 -16.87 -8.43 -0.07
N GLY A 139 -17.54 -9.16 -0.95
CA GLY A 139 -17.14 -9.30 -2.36
C GLY A 139 -15.84 -10.08 -2.61
N PHE A 140 -15.31 -10.80 -1.59
CA PHE A 140 -14.12 -11.65 -1.76
C PHE A 140 -14.45 -12.95 -2.48
N THR A 141 -13.40 -13.55 -3.05
CA THR A 141 -13.39 -14.91 -3.57
C THR A 141 -12.35 -15.74 -2.80
N THR A 142 -12.56 -17.05 -2.68
CA THR A 142 -11.57 -17.94 -2.06
C THR A 142 -10.24 -17.85 -2.80
N GLY A 143 -9.16 -17.68 -2.05
CA GLY A 143 -7.80 -17.43 -2.55
C GLY A 143 -7.41 -15.95 -2.64
N ASP A 144 -8.34 -15.02 -2.40
CA ASP A 144 -7.98 -13.61 -2.31
C ASP A 144 -7.03 -13.38 -1.13
N THR A 145 -6.04 -12.52 -1.33
CA THR A 145 -5.15 -12.04 -0.26
C THR A 145 -5.63 -10.68 0.20
N ILE A 146 -6.02 -10.56 1.47
CA ILE A 146 -6.60 -9.34 2.03
C ILE A 146 -5.82 -8.82 3.24
N THR A 147 -6.09 -7.59 3.61
CA THR A 147 -5.68 -6.98 4.88
C THR A 147 -6.83 -7.03 5.86
N ILE A 148 -6.53 -7.47 7.07
CA ILE A 148 -7.40 -7.43 8.24
C ILE A 148 -6.74 -6.51 9.26
N ALA A 149 -7.39 -5.41 9.61
CA ALA A 149 -6.81 -4.38 10.47
C ALA A 149 -7.82 -3.83 11.47
N SER A 150 -7.33 -3.13 12.47
CA SER A 150 -8.14 -2.44 13.48
C SER A 150 -9.07 -3.34 14.28
N MET A 151 -8.81 -4.64 14.31
CA MET A 151 -9.57 -5.56 15.16
C MET A 151 -9.38 -5.18 16.64
N THR A 152 -10.45 -5.24 17.43
CA THR A 152 -10.40 -5.00 18.90
C THR A 152 -9.42 -5.96 19.58
N ASP A 153 -9.41 -7.22 19.16
CA ASP A 153 -8.36 -8.17 19.47
C ASP A 153 -7.34 -8.17 18.33
N SER A 154 -6.22 -7.49 18.55
CA SER A 154 -5.17 -7.30 17.52
C SER A 154 -4.54 -8.63 17.05
N SER A 155 -4.74 -9.75 17.79
CA SER A 155 -4.26 -11.06 17.35
C SER A 155 -4.97 -11.59 16.09
N PHE A 156 -6.07 -10.95 15.69
CA PHE A 156 -6.76 -11.21 14.41
C PHE A 156 -6.26 -10.35 13.25
N ASN A 157 -5.44 -9.32 13.49
CA ASN A 157 -4.91 -8.50 12.42
C ASN A 157 -3.92 -9.30 11.56
N ASP A 158 -4.04 -9.13 10.24
CA ASP A 158 -3.13 -9.72 9.26
C ASP A 158 -3.10 -8.83 8.02
N VAL A 159 -1.94 -8.63 7.44
CA VAL A 159 -1.76 -7.76 6.25
C VAL A 159 -1.72 -8.54 4.94
N GLN A 160 -1.70 -9.88 5.00
CA GLN A 160 -1.63 -10.77 3.84
C GLN A 160 -2.42 -12.07 4.09
N ALA A 161 -3.60 -11.97 4.70
CA ALA A 161 -4.46 -13.12 4.93
C ALA A 161 -5.00 -13.68 3.61
N GLU A 162 -4.69 -14.93 3.31
CA GLU A 162 -5.37 -15.66 2.24
C GLU A 162 -6.70 -16.20 2.77
N VAL A 163 -7.81 -15.85 2.12
CA VAL A 163 -9.14 -16.17 2.62
C VAL A 163 -9.78 -17.36 1.93
N THR A 164 -10.56 -18.10 2.71
CA THR A 164 -11.54 -19.06 2.22
C THR A 164 -12.94 -18.51 2.49
N VAL A 165 -13.69 -18.22 1.43
CA VAL A 165 -15.05 -17.67 1.53
C VAL A 165 -16.04 -18.76 1.93
N VAL A 166 -16.85 -18.47 2.95
CA VAL A 166 -17.93 -19.35 3.42
C VAL A 166 -19.27 -18.91 2.81
N ASP A 167 -19.55 -17.60 2.87
CA ASP A 167 -20.74 -16.97 2.25
C ASP A 167 -20.43 -15.49 1.92
N SER A 168 -21.43 -14.73 1.51
CA SER A 168 -21.24 -13.32 1.10
C SER A 168 -20.74 -12.39 2.20
N THR A 169 -20.87 -12.76 3.47
CA THR A 169 -20.50 -11.97 4.63
C THR A 169 -19.47 -12.67 5.53
N THR A 170 -19.20 -13.95 5.30
CA THR A 170 -18.36 -14.78 6.17
C THR A 170 -17.18 -15.37 5.40
N PHE A 171 -16.00 -15.22 5.95
CA PHE A 171 -14.79 -15.88 5.46
C PHE A 171 -13.92 -16.38 6.60
N THR A 172 -13.00 -17.26 6.29
CA THR A 172 -11.99 -17.80 7.20
C THR A 172 -10.57 -17.58 6.65
N TYR A 173 -9.58 -17.56 7.54
CA TYR A 173 -8.16 -17.53 7.19
C TYR A 173 -7.33 -18.24 8.27
N ALA A 174 -6.12 -18.65 7.91
CA ALA A 174 -5.18 -19.23 8.87
C ALA A 174 -4.74 -18.16 9.88
N ASN A 175 -4.93 -18.41 11.17
CA ASN A 175 -4.57 -17.46 12.21
C ASN A 175 -4.18 -18.23 13.47
N ALA A 176 -2.88 -18.44 13.66
CA ALA A 176 -2.35 -19.16 14.81
C ALA A 176 -2.64 -18.42 16.12
N GLY A 177 -3.09 -19.14 17.14
CA GLY A 177 -3.34 -18.59 18.47
C GLY A 177 -4.35 -19.42 19.27
N ALA A 178 -4.61 -18.99 20.49
CA ALA A 178 -5.60 -19.61 21.35
C ALA A 178 -7.02 -19.49 20.77
N ASN A 179 -7.87 -20.47 21.08
CA ASN A 179 -9.27 -20.41 20.68
C ASN A 179 -9.94 -19.17 21.30
N VAL A 180 -10.73 -18.48 20.50
CA VAL A 180 -11.51 -17.32 20.89
C VAL A 180 -12.97 -17.57 20.51
N ALA A 181 -13.87 -17.55 21.50
CA ALA A 181 -15.29 -17.70 21.24
C ALA A 181 -15.81 -16.56 20.34
N SER A 182 -16.89 -16.84 19.61
CA SER A 182 -17.54 -15.81 18.79
C SER A 182 -17.96 -14.60 19.64
N GLY A 183 -17.57 -13.42 19.19
CA GLY A 183 -17.86 -12.16 19.84
C GLY A 183 -17.93 -11.00 18.86
N ALA A 184 -18.65 -9.95 19.25
CA ALA A 184 -18.75 -8.75 18.42
C ALA A 184 -17.37 -8.09 18.25
N ASP A 185 -17.10 -7.64 17.03
CA ASP A 185 -15.94 -6.81 16.71
C ASP A 185 -16.28 -5.91 15.51
N THR A 186 -16.79 -4.72 15.83
CA THR A 186 -17.23 -3.73 14.83
C THR A 186 -16.16 -2.71 14.47
N ALA A 187 -15.04 -2.72 15.17
CA ALA A 187 -13.90 -1.83 14.89
C ALA A 187 -13.07 -2.35 13.72
N GLY A 188 -13.04 -3.65 13.50
CA GLY A 188 -12.23 -4.28 12.46
C GLY A 188 -12.61 -3.82 11.06
N ARG A 189 -11.59 -3.85 10.19
CA ARG A 189 -11.69 -3.52 8.76
C ARG A 189 -11.01 -4.60 7.95
N VAL A 190 -11.66 -5.01 6.86
CA VAL A 190 -11.16 -6.06 5.97
C VAL A 190 -11.26 -5.62 4.51
N GLY A 191 -10.25 -5.90 3.73
CA GLY A 191 -10.23 -5.53 2.32
C GLY A 191 -8.87 -5.73 1.68
N ALA A 192 -8.80 -5.50 0.40
CA ALA A 192 -7.55 -5.46 -0.34
C ALA A 192 -7.53 -4.22 -1.22
N LEU A 193 -6.46 -3.45 -1.12
CA LEU A 193 -6.17 -2.32 -1.99
C LEU A 193 -4.67 -2.22 -2.18
N TYR A 194 -4.20 -2.74 -3.29
CA TYR A 194 -2.80 -2.74 -3.68
C TYR A 194 -2.59 -1.87 -4.90
N VAL A 195 -1.57 -1.04 -4.84
CA VAL A 195 -1.04 -0.33 -6.01
C VAL A 195 0.38 -0.82 -6.30
N ASN A 196 0.75 -0.83 -7.57
CA ASN A 196 2.13 -0.94 -8.00
C ASN A 196 2.67 0.46 -8.22
N ALA A 197 3.74 0.83 -7.53
CA ALA A 197 4.44 2.07 -7.77
C ALA A 197 5.58 1.86 -8.79
N TYR A 198 5.68 2.79 -9.73
CA TYR A 198 6.75 2.86 -10.72
C TYR A 198 7.44 4.20 -10.58
N VAL A 199 8.75 4.17 -10.44
CA VAL A 199 9.58 5.38 -10.35
C VAL A 199 10.52 5.40 -11.55
N VAL A 200 10.50 6.49 -12.30
CA VAL A 200 11.42 6.74 -13.41
C VAL A 200 12.29 7.92 -13.04
N GLY A 201 13.58 7.84 -13.31
CA GLY A 201 14.50 8.93 -13.01
C GLY A 201 15.92 8.70 -13.50
N ILE A 202 16.79 9.64 -13.20
CA ILE A 202 18.17 9.69 -13.66
C ILE A 202 19.10 9.73 -12.44
N TYR A 203 20.16 8.96 -12.49
CA TYR A 203 21.25 9.05 -11.50
C TYR A 203 22.30 10.09 -11.91
N TYR A 204 22.92 10.73 -10.90
CA TYR A 204 24.04 11.67 -11.04
C TYR A 204 25.26 11.23 -10.26
#